data_f2fcf2af0a88347a57981618cc2c18ac
#
_entry.id   f2fcf2af0a88347a57981618cc2c18ac
#
_cell.length_a   1.000
_cell.length_b   1.000
_cell.length_c   1.000
_cell.angle_alpha   90.00
_cell.angle_beta   90.00
_cell.angle_gamma   90.00
#
_symmetry.space_group_name_H-M   'P 1'
#
loop_
_entity.id
_entity.type
_entity.pdbx_description
1 polymer ?
#
loop_
_entity_poly.entity_id
_entity_poly.type
_entity_poly.pdbx_seq_one_letter_code
_entity_poly.pdbx_strand_id
1 'polypeptide(L)'
;MKLLIVDDSSVVRLAIQRDLENGHITEVDQAADGEEAVRLYQEKLHDVITLDITMPRMDGLTCLERLLKINPEAKIMIISALRDRSTALISLKKGARGFLCKPINPDELREAFELLLTD
;
A
#
# COMPACT_ATOMS: atom_id res chain seq x y z
N MET A 1 -10.32 10.00 -6.23
CA MET A 1 -9.10 9.21 -6.48
C MET A 1 -9.34 7.73 -6.21
N LYS A 2 -8.55 6.88 -6.81
CA LYS A 2 -8.65 5.43 -6.66
C LYS A 2 -7.60 4.92 -5.67
N LEU A 3 -8.03 4.08 -4.74
CA LEU A 3 -7.16 3.48 -3.71
C LEU A 3 -7.11 1.97 -3.90
N LEU A 4 -5.92 1.40 -3.85
CA LEU A 4 -5.72 -0.06 -3.82
C LEU A 4 -5.13 -0.46 -2.48
N ILE A 5 -5.80 -1.37 -1.78
CA ILE A 5 -5.36 -1.87 -0.48
C ILE A 5 -4.92 -3.33 -0.64
N VAL A 6 -3.65 -3.60 -0.36
CA VAL A 6 -3.06 -4.93 -0.52
C VAL A 6 -2.62 -5.48 0.83
N ASP A 7 -3.30 -6.52 1.30
CA ASP A 7 -3.01 -7.18 2.58
C ASP A 7 -3.70 -8.53 2.56
N ASP A 8 -3.07 -9.56 3.10
CA ASP A 8 -3.68 -10.90 3.13
C ASP A 8 -4.79 -11.04 4.17
N SER A 9 -4.91 -10.08 5.09
CA SER A 9 -5.96 -10.07 6.11
C SER A 9 -7.15 -9.20 5.68
N SER A 10 -8.32 -9.82 5.54
CA SER A 10 -9.54 -9.08 5.21
C SER A 10 -9.92 -8.08 6.30
N VAL A 11 -9.64 -8.42 7.56
CA VAL A 11 -9.92 -7.53 8.70
C VAL A 11 -9.06 -6.27 8.60
N VAL A 12 -7.78 -6.42 8.28
CA VAL A 12 -6.88 -5.29 8.11
C VAL A 12 -7.28 -4.43 6.92
N ARG A 13 -7.64 -5.06 5.79
CA ARG A 13 -8.08 -4.31 4.61
C ARG A 13 -9.32 -3.45 4.91
N LEU A 14 -10.29 -4.02 5.60
CA LEU A 14 -11.50 -3.27 5.97
C LEU A 14 -11.18 -2.12 6.92
N ALA A 15 -10.28 -2.33 7.88
CA ALA A 15 -9.87 -1.29 8.81
C ALA A 15 -9.18 -0.13 8.09
N ILE A 16 -8.28 -0.45 7.15
CA ILE A 16 -7.58 0.57 6.35
C ILE A 16 -8.60 1.35 5.51
N GLN A 17 -9.50 0.65 4.84
CA GLN A 17 -10.53 1.29 4.03
C GLN A 17 -11.37 2.25 4.86
N ARG A 18 -11.84 1.81 6.02
CA ARG A 18 -12.64 2.64 6.92
C ARG A 18 -11.87 3.88 7.39
N ASP A 19 -10.60 3.69 7.76
CA ASP A 19 -9.80 4.78 8.31
C ASP A 19 -9.38 5.80 7.25
N LEU A 20 -9.27 5.40 5.98
CA LEU A 20 -8.92 6.29 4.88
C LEU A 20 -10.13 6.81 4.11
N GLU A 21 -11.33 6.35 4.43
CA GLU A 21 -12.54 6.76 3.73
C GLU A 21 -12.82 8.25 3.92
N ASN A 22 -12.88 8.96 2.80
CA ASN A 22 -13.19 10.39 2.79
C ASN A 22 -13.78 10.74 1.40
N GLY A 23 -14.20 12.00 1.25
CA GLY A 23 -14.86 12.46 0.02
C GLY A 23 -13.99 12.48 -1.22
N HIS A 24 -12.67 12.33 -1.08
CA HIS A 24 -11.74 12.33 -2.21
C HIS A 24 -11.53 10.94 -2.81
N ILE A 25 -11.85 9.89 -2.07
CA ILE A 25 -11.72 8.53 -2.55
C ILE A 25 -13.02 8.12 -3.23
N THR A 26 -12.94 7.89 -4.54
CA THR A 26 -14.11 7.54 -5.35
C THR A 26 -14.22 6.04 -5.62
N GLU A 27 -13.12 5.31 -5.50
CA GLU A 27 -13.09 3.89 -5.78
C GLU A 27 -12.03 3.22 -4.91
N VAL A 28 -12.38 2.08 -4.31
CA VAL A 28 -11.45 1.29 -3.50
C VAL A 28 -11.47 -0.14 -4.02
N ASP A 29 -10.27 -0.67 -4.30
CA ASP A 29 -10.10 -2.08 -4.61
C ASP A 29 -9.26 -2.72 -3.53
N GLN A 30 -9.48 -4.00 -3.27
CA GLN A 30 -8.73 -4.77 -2.29
C GLN A 30 -8.10 -5.97 -2.97
N ALA A 31 -6.86 -6.27 -2.62
CA ALA A 31 -6.14 -7.43 -3.08
C ALA A 31 -5.62 -8.22 -1.88
N ALA A 32 -5.74 -9.54 -1.93
CA ALA A 32 -5.29 -10.42 -0.85
C ALA A 32 -3.86 -10.93 -1.05
N ASP A 33 -3.30 -10.73 -2.22
CA ASP A 33 -1.92 -11.15 -2.54
C ASP A 33 -1.32 -10.26 -3.63
N GLY A 34 -0.02 -10.42 -3.86
CA GLY A 34 0.71 -9.58 -4.79
C GLY A 34 0.32 -9.76 -6.26
N GLU A 35 -0.05 -10.98 -6.66
CA GLU A 35 -0.45 -11.22 -8.05
C GLU A 35 -1.75 -10.51 -8.38
N GLU A 36 -2.71 -10.60 -7.47
CA GLU A 36 -3.99 -9.88 -7.60
C GLU A 36 -3.76 -8.37 -7.64
N ALA A 37 -2.87 -7.89 -6.77
CA ALA A 37 -2.54 -6.46 -6.72
C ALA A 37 -1.97 -5.96 -8.04
N VAL A 38 -1.03 -6.69 -8.62
CA VAL A 38 -0.43 -6.32 -9.90
C VAL A 38 -1.48 -6.31 -11.01
N ARG A 39 -2.33 -7.32 -11.04
CA ARG A 39 -3.41 -7.41 -12.04
C ARG A 39 -4.37 -6.22 -11.94
N LEU A 40 -4.83 -5.91 -10.73
CA LEU A 40 -5.75 -4.79 -10.52
C LEU A 40 -5.09 -3.46 -10.87
N TYR A 41 -3.82 -3.30 -10.49
CA TYR A 41 -3.11 -2.06 -10.78
C TYR A 41 -2.90 -1.85 -12.29
N GLN A 42 -2.61 -2.92 -13.03
CA GLN A 42 -2.49 -2.83 -14.48
C GLN A 42 -3.78 -2.37 -15.13
N GLU A 43 -4.92 -2.79 -14.59
CA GLU A 43 -6.22 -2.43 -15.14
C GLU A 43 -6.64 -1.00 -14.81
N LYS A 44 -6.34 -0.52 -13.60
CA LYS A 44 -6.93 0.74 -13.10
C LYS A 44 -5.96 1.85 -12.80
N LEU A 45 -4.67 1.56 -12.63
CA LEU A 45 -3.64 2.55 -12.29
C LEU A 45 -4.05 3.45 -11.12
N HIS A 46 -4.33 2.83 -9.99
CA HIS A 46 -4.77 3.52 -8.78
C HIS A 46 -3.84 4.68 -8.38
N ASP A 47 -4.43 5.73 -7.81
CA ASP A 47 -3.67 6.91 -7.40
C ASP A 47 -2.78 6.65 -6.19
N VAL A 48 -3.23 5.80 -5.27
CA VAL A 48 -2.48 5.44 -4.06
C VAL A 48 -2.63 3.95 -3.78
N ILE A 49 -1.57 3.34 -3.29
CA ILE A 49 -1.53 1.92 -2.94
C ILE A 49 -1.01 1.78 -1.50
N THR A 50 -1.73 1.03 -0.66
CA THR A 50 -1.17 0.56 0.61
C THR A 50 -0.79 -0.91 0.42
N LEU A 51 0.42 -1.28 0.82
CA LEU A 51 1.00 -2.59 0.52
C LEU A 51 1.63 -3.23 1.75
N ASP A 52 1.11 -4.39 2.13
CA ASP A 52 1.73 -5.23 3.15
C ASP A 52 2.89 -6.00 2.50
N ILE A 53 4.07 -6.00 3.13
CA ILE A 53 5.23 -6.73 2.59
C ILE A 53 5.28 -8.19 3.02
N THR A 54 4.46 -8.62 3.97
CA THR A 54 4.42 -10.01 4.40
C THR A 54 3.16 -10.68 3.86
N MET A 55 3.24 -11.26 2.67
CA MET A 55 2.09 -11.89 2.01
C MET A 55 2.46 -13.24 1.40
N PRO A 56 1.48 -14.16 1.24
CA PRO A 56 1.72 -15.41 0.52
C PRO A 56 1.88 -15.18 -0.99
N ARG A 57 2.44 -16.16 -1.68
CA ARG A 57 2.66 -16.24 -3.13
C ARG A 57 3.70 -15.28 -3.66
N MET A 58 3.52 -13.99 -3.49
CA MET A 58 4.47 -12.98 -3.92
C MET A 58 4.75 -12.08 -2.72
N ASP A 59 6.00 -12.03 -2.24
CA ASP A 59 6.33 -11.15 -1.13
C ASP A 59 6.16 -9.68 -1.52
N GLY A 60 5.98 -8.84 -0.51
CA GLY A 60 5.65 -7.45 -0.74
C GLY A 60 6.74 -6.66 -1.45
N LEU A 61 8.01 -6.98 -1.25
CA LEU A 61 9.10 -6.28 -1.94
C LEU A 61 9.09 -6.59 -3.43
N THR A 62 8.83 -7.85 -3.80
CA THR A 62 8.67 -8.24 -5.21
C THR A 62 7.46 -7.55 -5.81
N CYS A 63 6.35 -7.50 -5.07
CA CYS A 63 5.15 -6.80 -5.51
C CYS A 63 5.44 -5.31 -5.73
N LEU A 64 6.13 -4.67 -4.79
CA LEU A 64 6.53 -3.27 -4.90
C LEU A 64 7.32 -3.03 -6.20
N GLU A 65 8.31 -3.88 -6.47
CA GLU A 65 9.12 -3.76 -7.68
C GLU A 65 8.28 -3.87 -8.94
N ARG A 66 7.33 -4.81 -8.97
CA ARG A 66 6.45 -4.99 -10.13
C ARG A 66 5.52 -3.81 -10.34
N LEU A 67 4.96 -3.28 -9.27
CA LEU A 67 4.09 -2.09 -9.36
C LEU A 67 4.85 -0.90 -9.91
N LEU A 68 6.08 -0.70 -9.44
CA LEU A 68 6.92 0.41 -9.88
C LEU A 68 7.44 0.24 -11.32
N LYS A 69 7.51 -0.99 -11.82
CA LYS A 69 7.81 -1.21 -13.24
C LYS A 69 6.65 -0.77 -14.13
N ILE A 70 5.42 -0.96 -13.65
CA ILE A 70 4.23 -0.51 -14.38
C ILE A 70 4.19 1.01 -14.40
N ASN A 71 4.44 1.64 -13.24
CA ASN A 71 4.44 3.09 -13.11
C ASN A 71 5.48 3.52 -12.08
N PRO A 72 6.64 4.06 -12.51
CA PRO A 72 7.66 4.53 -11.58
C PRO A 72 7.20 5.65 -10.64
N GLU A 73 6.11 6.34 -10.99
CA GLU A 73 5.55 7.43 -10.18
C GLU A 73 4.46 6.94 -9.22
N ALA A 74 4.23 5.63 -9.11
CA ALA A 74 3.20 5.10 -8.24
C ALA A 74 3.43 5.52 -6.79
N LYS A 75 2.37 5.95 -6.12
CA LYS A 75 2.42 6.36 -4.71
C LYS A 75 2.08 5.15 -3.85
N ILE A 76 3.11 4.54 -3.29
CA ILE A 76 2.99 3.30 -2.52
C ILE A 76 3.45 3.51 -1.10
N MET A 77 2.56 3.20 -0.14
CA MET A 77 2.86 3.20 1.27
C MET A 77 2.92 1.76 1.78
N ILE A 78 4.05 1.39 2.37
CA ILE A 78 4.21 0.07 2.97
C ILE A 78 3.60 0.06 4.36
N ILE A 79 2.78 -0.94 4.65
CA ILE A 79 2.19 -1.16 5.97
C ILE A 79 2.49 -2.60 6.37
N SER A 80 3.31 -2.80 7.40
CA SER A 80 3.79 -4.13 7.74
C SER A 80 3.92 -4.34 9.25
N ALA A 81 3.85 -5.61 9.67
CA ALA A 81 4.14 -6.00 11.04
C ALA A 81 5.64 -5.95 11.36
N LEU A 82 6.48 -5.87 10.35
CA LEU A 82 7.93 -5.86 10.52
C LEU A 82 8.39 -4.51 11.05
N ARG A 83 9.19 -4.55 12.12
CA ARG A 83 9.78 -3.36 12.74
C ARG A 83 11.26 -3.22 12.39
N ASP A 84 11.67 -3.87 11.33
CA ASP A 84 13.06 -3.88 10.88
C ASP A 84 13.34 -2.63 10.06
N ARG A 85 14.27 -1.81 10.55
CA ARG A 85 14.69 -0.60 9.84
C ARG A 85 15.31 -0.91 8.48
N SER A 86 15.98 -2.06 8.37
CA SER A 86 16.59 -2.47 7.10
C SER A 86 15.53 -2.68 6.04
N THR A 87 14.41 -3.32 6.41
CA THR A 87 13.31 -3.56 5.47
C THR A 87 12.65 -2.25 5.05
N ALA A 88 12.46 -1.32 5.98
CA ALA A 88 11.92 0.00 5.68
C ALA A 88 12.83 0.75 4.71
N LEU A 89 14.14 0.74 4.96
CA LEU A 89 15.10 1.41 4.09
C LEU A 89 15.14 0.78 2.70
N ILE A 90 15.08 -0.55 2.61
CA ILE A 90 15.07 -1.26 1.34
C ILE A 90 13.83 -0.85 0.53
N SER A 91 12.65 -0.83 1.15
CA SER A 91 11.42 -0.47 0.46
C SER A 91 11.44 0.99 -0.03
N LEU A 92 11.96 1.90 0.79
CA LEU A 92 12.08 3.31 0.40
C LEU A 92 13.08 3.49 -0.74
N LYS A 93 14.22 2.78 -0.70
CA LYS A 93 15.21 2.82 -1.78
C LYS A 93 14.65 2.27 -3.08
N LYS A 94 13.73 1.31 -3.00
CA LYS A 94 13.09 0.75 -4.19
C LYS A 94 12.02 1.67 -4.78
N GLY A 95 11.60 2.69 -4.04
CA GLY A 95 10.66 3.67 -4.53
C GLY A 95 9.35 3.80 -3.75
N ALA A 96 9.18 3.05 -2.64
CA ALA A 96 8.05 3.28 -1.74
C ALA A 96 8.17 4.68 -1.16
N ARG A 97 7.05 5.33 -0.94
CA ARG A 97 7.03 6.72 -0.46
C ARG A 97 6.65 6.88 1.01
N GLY A 98 6.36 5.77 1.68
CA GLY A 98 6.06 5.78 3.11
C GLY A 98 6.13 4.38 3.70
N PHE A 99 6.27 4.31 5.01
CA PHE A 99 6.34 3.04 5.73
C PHE A 99 5.69 3.20 7.10
N LEU A 100 4.72 2.34 7.41
CA LEU A 100 4.09 2.27 8.73
C LEU A 100 4.16 0.85 9.27
N CYS A 101 4.31 0.72 10.60
CA CYS A 101 4.29 -0.58 11.27
C CYS A 101 2.91 -0.85 11.88
N LYS A 102 2.50 -2.12 11.81
CA LYS A 102 1.30 -2.59 12.53
C LYS A 102 1.65 -2.70 14.03
N PRO A 103 0.70 -2.52 14.95
CA PRO A 103 -0.72 -2.24 14.71
C PRO A 103 -0.92 -0.82 14.17
N ILE A 104 -1.88 -0.69 13.25
CA ILE A 104 -2.13 0.58 12.56
C ILE A 104 -2.87 1.53 13.49
N ASN A 105 -2.28 2.71 13.70
CA ASN A 105 -2.94 3.80 14.39
C ASN A 105 -3.70 4.63 13.34
N PRO A 106 -5.02 4.81 13.47
CA PRO A 106 -5.80 5.54 12.47
C PRO A 106 -5.30 6.95 12.18
N ASP A 107 -4.86 7.68 13.19
CA ASP A 107 -4.36 9.05 13.02
C ASP A 107 -3.04 9.07 12.26
N GLU A 108 -2.12 8.14 12.59
CA GLU A 108 -0.85 8.01 11.87
C GLU A 108 -1.08 7.61 10.41
N LEU A 109 -2.04 6.72 10.17
CA LEU A 109 -2.37 6.27 8.82
C LEU A 109 -2.90 7.44 7.99
N ARG A 110 -3.84 8.21 8.53
CA ARG A 110 -4.40 9.36 7.82
C ARG A 110 -3.34 10.42 7.54
N GLU A 111 -2.48 10.69 8.51
CA GLU A 111 -1.40 11.66 8.34
C GLU A 111 -0.42 11.23 7.26
N ALA A 112 0.00 9.97 7.28
CA ALA A 112 0.90 9.42 6.27
C ALA A 112 0.26 9.44 4.89
N PHE A 113 -1.03 9.15 4.81
CA PHE A 113 -1.78 9.19 3.56
C PHE A 113 -1.81 10.61 2.97
N GLU A 114 -2.07 11.60 3.80
CA GLU A 114 -2.09 13.00 3.37
C GLU A 114 -0.72 13.46 2.87
N LEU A 115 0.35 13.08 3.56
CA LEU A 115 1.72 13.39 3.13
C LEU A 115 2.02 12.77 1.78
N LEU A 116 1.53 11.57 1.54
CA LEU A 116 1.71 10.88 0.27
C LEU A 116 1.05 11.65 -0.88
N LEU A 117 -0.08 12.26 -0.63
CA LEU A 117 -0.84 13.00 -1.63
C LEU A 117 -0.25 14.38 -1.96
N THR A 118 0.56 14.94 -1.09
CA THR A 118 1.11 16.29 -1.28
C THR A 118 2.38 16.33 -2.13
N ASP A 119 2.89 15.19 -2.52
CA ASP A 119 4.08 15.08 -3.37
C ASP A 119 3.79 15.46 -4.83
#